data_c491b54b158e693429212bc4002a0302
#
_entry.id   c491b54b158e693429212bc4002a0302
#
_cell.length_a   1.000
_cell.length_b   1.000
_cell.length_c   1.000
_cell.angle_alpha   90.00
_cell.angle_beta   90.00
_cell.angle_gamma   90.00
#
_symmetry.space_group_name_H-M   'P 1'
#
loop_
_entity.id
_entity.type
_entity.pdbx_description
1 polymer ?
#
loop_
_entity_poly.entity_id
_entity_poly.type
_entity_poly.pdbx_seq_one_letter_code
_entity_poly.pdbx_strand_id
1 'polypeptide(L)'
;AIEVKLTTGLYFTYPMGRFDKATGTIPSNWVYVKVSGLYIGNYRMMLSLGEGPTDSYNKVGEHKFYANSNIEDPTEIRKRVFLGEETQLELGKEILEVTEANCDDFFGQNGQQYFGRLVILRGVTCRYGTVGSNIYPAWMYTDIRPVMNKVWYRWAFSNDGTNLYGSVLFTYDSTLPSTTNKKGVYTVRTSGYSRFAQYPVVRDGAKGDIMAIFGIYSKDWTYNYGAYQCTVNYFDDIMFDKDAFLTEAEVEELTPADSWVTPDTSDDEYTE
;
A
#
# COMPACT_ATOMS: atom_id res chain seq x y z
N ALA A 1 -4.36 4.62 -14.60
CA ALA A 1 -4.20 3.15 -14.49
C ALA A 1 -5.43 2.52 -13.84
N ILE A 2 -5.57 1.22 -13.92
CA ILE A 2 -6.67 0.47 -13.33
C ILE A 2 -6.12 -0.83 -12.74
N GLU A 3 -6.60 -1.20 -11.56
CA GLU A 3 -6.26 -2.47 -10.93
C GLU A 3 -6.98 -3.62 -11.64
N VAL A 4 -6.33 -4.77 -11.78
CA VAL A 4 -6.97 -6.02 -12.20
C VAL A 4 -6.96 -6.96 -11.01
N LYS A 5 -8.14 -7.28 -10.48
CA LYS A 5 -8.27 -8.10 -9.27
C LYS A 5 -8.18 -9.57 -9.62
N LEU A 6 -7.06 -10.17 -9.29
CA LEU A 6 -6.83 -11.61 -9.38
C LEU A 6 -6.87 -12.22 -7.98
N THR A 7 -7.26 -13.48 -7.87
CA THR A 7 -7.27 -14.16 -6.58
C THR A 7 -5.87 -14.29 -5.99
N THR A 8 -5.80 -14.31 -4.68
CA THR A 8 -4.55 -14.57 -3.96
C THR A 8 -4.06 -16.01 -4.21
N GLY A 9 -2.76 -16.16 -4.40
CA GLY A 9 -2.12 -17.47 -4.62
C GLY A 9 -2.09 -17.90 -6.07
N LEU A 10 -2.57 -17.11 -7.01
CA LEU A 10 -2.35 -17.36 -8.41
C LEU A 10 -0.91 -17.06 -8.78
N TYR A 11 -0.30 -18.06 -9.30
CA TYR A 11 1.09 -18.17 -9.70
C TYR A 11 1.44 -17.38 -10.98
N PHE A 12 0.80 -16.23 -11.15
CA PHE A 12 1.23 -15.24 -12.14
C PHE A 12 2.35 -14.40 -11.53
N THR A 13 3.47 -15.03 -11.32
CA THR A 13 4.71 -14.28 -11.20
C THR A 13 5.09 -13.81 -12.60
N TYR A 14 4.48 -12.74 -13.05
CA TYR A 14 5.12 -11.93 -14.08
C TYR A 14 6.17 -11.11 -13.35
N PRO A 15 7.44 -11.48 -13.47
CA PRO A 15 8.44 -10.83 -12.67
C PRO A 15 8.65 -9.42 -13.22
N MET A 16 8.04 -8.46 -12.57
CA MET A 16 8.64 -7.14 -12.55
C MET A 16 9.98 -7.30 -11.86
N GLY A 17 11.07 -6.97 -12.57
CA GLY A 17 12.43 -7.04 -12.01
C GLY A 17 12.64 -6.04 -10.89
N ARG A 18 13.84 -5.96 -10.41
CA ARG A 18 14.25 -4.98 -9.40
C ARG A 18 14.65 -3.66 -10.05
N PHE A 19 14.40 -2.58 -9.36
CA PHE A 19 14.85 -1.26 -9.80
C PHE A 19 16.38 -1.17 -9.76
N ASP A 20 16.95 -0.88 -10.91
CA ASP A 20 18.37 -0.57 -11.02
C ASP A 20 18.58 0.94 -10.85
N LYS A 21 19.15 1.33 -9.72
CA LYS A 21 19.42 2.75 -9.41
C LYS A 21 20.42 3.39 -10.39
N ALA A 22 21.31 2.59 -11.01
CA ALA A 22 22.32 3.12 -11.91
C ALA A 22 21.74 3.50 -13.28
N THR A 23 20.78 2.71 -13.75
CA THR A 23 20.11 2.94 -15.05
C THR A 23 18.78 3.66 -14.94
N GLY A 24 18.17 3.68 -13.76
CA GLY A 24 16.83 4.21 -13.54
C GLY A 24 15.74 3.35 -14.19
N THR A 25 15.98 2.04 -14.33
CA THR A 25 15.07 1.14 -15.04
C THR A 25 14.66 -0.08 -14.21
N ILE A 26 13.56 -0.70 -14.61
CA ILE A 26 13.11 -2.01 -14.12
C ILE A 26 12.90 -2.93 -15.32
N PRO A 27 13.61 -4.07 -15.43
CA PRO A 27 13.25 -5.11 -16.39
C PRO A 27 11.84 -5.63 -16.10
N SER A 28 11.01 -5.73 -17.11
CA SER A 28 9.61 -6.15 -16.96
C SER A 28 9.11 -6.82 -18.23
N ASN A 29 7.83 -7.22 -18.20
CA ASN A 29 7.12 -7.65 -19.38
C ASN A 29 5.79 -6.86 -19.47
N TRP A 30 5.32 -6.63 -20.67
CA TRP A 30 3.95 -6.22 -20.86
C TRP A 30 3.01 -7.36 -20.46
N VAL A 31 1.89 -6.99 -19.84
CA VAL A 31 0.82 -7.94 -19.53
C VAL A 31 -0.45 -7.42 -20.20
N TYR A 32 -1.01 -8.22 -21.09
CA TYR A 32 -2.24 -7.91 -21.79
C TYR A 32 -3.42 -8.54 -21.08
N VAL A 33 -4.47 -7.76 -20.88
CA VAL A 33 -5.69 -8.23 -20.22
C VAL A 33 -6.89 -8.09 -21.17
N LYS A 34 -7.56 -9.22 -21.43
CA LYS A 34 -8.82 -9.21 -22.16
C LYS A 34 -9.95 -8.76 -21.22
N VAL A 35 -10.39 -7.54 -21.38
CA VAL A 35 -11.35 -6.88 -20.49
C VAL A 35 -12.82 -7.19 -20.80
N SER A 36 -13.12 -7.79 -21.96
CA SER A 36 -14.50 -8.11 -22.37
C SER A 36 -15.17 -9.01 -21.33
N GLY A 37 -16.31 -8.57 -20.82
CA GLY A 37 -17.09 -9.31 -19.80
C GLY A 37 -16.57 -9.15 -18.37
N LEU A 38 -15.55 -8.32 -18.14
CA LEU A 38 -15.17 -7.93 -16.79
C LEU A 38 -16.03 -6.76 -16.29
N TYR A 39 -16.27 -6.74 -15.00
CA TYR A 39 -16.97 -5.68 -14.30
C TYR A 39 -15.99 -4.59 -13.86
N ILE A 40 -16.37 -3.33 -14.07
CA ILE A 40 -15.61 -2.18 -13.54
C ILE A 40 -16.18 -1.84 -12.19
N GLY A 41 -15.42 -2.13 -11.14
CA GLY A 41 -15.72 -1.73 -9.79
C GLY A 41 -15.02 -0.44 -9.41
N ASN A 42 -15.58 0.24 -8.41
CA ASN A 42 -14.93 1.37 -7.79
C ASN A 42 -15.12 1.27 -6.27
N TYR A 43 -14.07 0.87 -5.60
CA TYR A 43 -14.08 0.76 -4.15
C TYR A 43 -13.10 1.74 -3.53
N ARG A 44 -13.61 2.60 -2.66
CA ARG A 44 -12.76 3.59 -1.96
C ARG A 44 -11.97 4.51 -2.90
N MET A 45 -12.55 4.85 -4.05
CA MET A 45 -11.99 5.65 -5.14
C MET A 45 -10.95 4.94 -6.03
N MET A 46 -10.62 3.68 -5.77
CA MET A 46 -9.79 2.89 -6.69
C MET A 46 -10.66 2.17 -7.71
N LEU A 47 -10.38 2.43 -8.99
CA LEU A 47 -11.00 1.70 -10.10
C LEU A 47 -10.33 0.35 -10.27
N SER A 48 -11.14 -0.69 -10.42
CA SER A 48 -10.64 -2.04 -10.63
C SER A 48 -11.49 -2.83 -11.61
N LEU A 49 -10.88 -3.84 -12.25
CA LEU A 49 -11.53 -4.82 -13.10
C LEU A 49 -11.61 -6.15 -12.35
N GLY A 50 -12.76 -6.77 -12.35
CA GLY A 50 -12.99 -8.05 -11.70
C GLY A 50 -14.12 -8.84 -12.34
N GLU A 51 -14.52 -9.96 -11.75
CA GLU A 51 -15.49 -10.87 -12.34
C GLU A 51 -16.93 -10.37 -12.26
N GLY A 52 -17.27 -9.69 -11.16
CA GLY A 52 -18.62 -9.14 -10.97
C GLY A 52 -18.67 -8.20 -9.75
N PRO A 53 -19.81 -7.55 -9.49
CA PRO A 53 -19.97 -6.75 -8.31
C PRO A 53 -20.03 -7.61 -7.05
N THR A 54 -19.52 -7.10 -5.94
CA THR A 54 -19.73 -7.65 -4.60
C THR A 54 -20.85 -6.92 -3.89
N ASP A 55 -21.24 -7.37 -2.70
CA ASP A 55 -22.20 -6.66 -1.84
C ASP A 55 -21.58 -5.42 -1.18
N SER A 56 -20.26 -5.35 -1.16
CA SER A 56 -19.53 -4.19 -0.61
C SER A 56 -19.65 -2.97 -1.51
N TYR A 57 -20.06 -1.86 -0.97
CA TYR A 57 -20.18 -0.61 -1.71
C TYR A 57 -19.85 0.62 -0.86
N ASN A 58 -19.50 1.70 -1.54
CA ASN A 58 -19.46 3.04 -0.96
C ASN A 58 -20.69 3.81 -1.40
N LYS A 59 -21.25 4.61 -0.51
CA LYS A 59 -22.36 5.50 -0.84
C LYS A 59 -21.89 6.95 -0.90
N VAL A 60 -22.21 7.63 -1.99
CA VAL A 60 -21.95 9.07 -2.16
C VAL A 60 -23.25 9.71 -2.59
N GLY A 61 -23.88 10.48 -1.73
CA GLY A 61 -25.24 10.94 -1.92
C GLY A 61 -26.20 9.73 -2.05
N GLU A 62 -26.95 9.67 -3.12
CA GLU A 62 -27.86 8.55 -3.44
C GLU A 62 -27.20 7.43 -4.25
N HIS A 63 -25.97 7.63 -4.73
CA HIS A 63 -25.29 6.67 -5.60
C HIS A 63 -24.49 5.63 -4.79
N LYS A 64 -24.61 4.37 -5.22
CA LYS A 64 -23.81 3.26 -4.71
C LYS A 64 -22.74 2.89 -5.73
N PHE A 65 -21.51 2.77 -5.24
CA PHE A 65 -20.33 2.35 -6.01
C PHE A 65 -19.84 1.02 -5.46
N TYR A 66 -20.12 -0.04 -6.19
CA TYR A 66 -19.81 -1.40 -5.76
C TYR A 66 -18.35 -1.75 -6.01
N ALA A 67 -17.77 -2.47 -5.06
CA ALA A 67 -16.54 -3.21 -5.27
C ALA A 67 -16.78 -4.35 -6.27
N ASN A 68 -15.72 -4.90 -6.81
CA ASN A 68 -15.79 -6.10 -7.64
C ASN A 68 -15.05 -7.27 -6.99
N SER A 69 -15.52 -8.48 -7.29
CA SER A 69 -14.88 -9.72 -6.90
C SER A 69 -13.57 -9.94 -7.66
N ASN A 70 -12.71 -10.74 -7.09
CA ASN A 70 -11.52 -11.23 -7.79
C ASN A 70 -11.93 -12.20 -8.91
N ILE A 71 -11.10 -12.29 -9.92
CA ILE A 71 -11.17 -13.39 -10.90
C ILE A 71 -10.49 -14.59 -10.24
N GLU A 72 -11.29 -15.58 -9.81
CA GLU A 72 -10.79 -16.67 -8.97
C GLU A 72 -10.46 -17.94 -9.77
N ASP A 73 -11.20 -18.20 -10.86
CA ASP A 73 -10.96 -19.38 -11.68
C ASP A 73 -9.65 -19.27 -12.47
N PRO A 74 -8.66 -20.14 -12.21
CA PRO A 74 -7.40 -20.15 -12.95
C PRO A 74 -7.59 -20.32 -14.46
N THR A 75 -8.66 -20.97 -14.90
CA THR A 75 -8.97 -21.14 -16.30
C THR A 75 -9.41 -19.82 -16.94
N GLU A 76 -10.24 -19.07 -16.24
CA GLU A 76 -10.65 -17.72 -16.68
C GLU A 76 -9.47 -16.74 -16.71
N ILE A 77 -8.58 -16.81 -15.72
CA ILE A 77 -7.38 -15.99 -15.72
C ILE A 77 -6.50 -16.29 -16.93
N ARG A 78 -6.23 -17.57 -17.23
CA ARG A 78 -5.43 -17.98 -18.39
C ARG A 78 -6.03 -17.56 -19.73
N LYS A 79 -7.35 -17.42 -19.80
CA LYS A 79 -8.05 -16.94 -21.00
C LYS A 79 -7.99 -15.41 -21.15
N ARG A 80 -7.64 -14.70 -20.09
CA ARG A 80 -7.72 -13.24 -20.03
C ARG A 80 -6.40 -12.53 -19.85
N VAL A 81 -5.46 -13.16 -19.17
CA VAL A 81 -4.17 -12.54 -18.83
C VAL A 81 -3.06 -13.21 -19.63
N PHE A 82 -2.37 -12.43 -20.44
CA PHE A 82 -1.34 -12.92 -21.35
C PHE A 82 -0.03 -12.18 -21.10
N LEU A 83 1.04 -12.94 -20.98
CA LEU A 83 2.39 -12.38 -20.96
C LEU A 83 2.72 -11.85 -22.36
N GLY A 84 3.14 -10.60 -22.41
CA GLY A 84 3.64 -9.95 -23.61
C GLY A 84 5.16 -9.96 -23.69
N GLU A 85 5.65 -9.14 -24.57
CA GLU A 85 7.08 -8.96 -24.82
C GLU A 85 7.82 -8.34 -23.64
N GLU A 86 9.10 -8.63 -23.57
CA GLU A 86 10.02 -8.00 -22.61
C GLU A 86 10.08 -6.49 -22.84
N THR A 87 10.16 -5.75 -21.76
CA THR A 87 10.27 -4.30 -21.78
C THR A 87 11.13 -3.82 -20.60
N GLN A 88 11.43 -2.55 -20.60
CA GLN A 88 12.02 -1.86 -19.46
C GLN A 88 11.13 -0.71 -19.07
N LEU A 89 10.77 -0.65 -17.80
CA LEU A 89 10.12 0.52 -17.24
C LEU A 89 11.18 1.56 -16.91
N GLU A 90 10.99 2.80 -17.37
CA GLU A 90 11.98 3.86 -17.26
C GLU A 90 11.49 4.96 -16.30
N LEU A 91 12.41 5.51 -15.52
CA LEU A 91 12.17 6.67 -14.69
C LEU A 91 11.80 7.89 -15.56
N GLY A 92 10.76 8.60 -15.14
CA GLY A 92 10.21 9.74 -15.88
C GLY A 92 9.21 9.37 -17.00
N LYS A 93 9.00 8.07 -17.25
CA LYS A 93 8.02 7.55 -18.21
C LYS A 93 6.96 6.69 -17.52
N GLU A 94 7.25 5.40 -17.33
CA GLU A 94 6.38 4.45 -16.64
C GLU A 94 6.49 4.59 -15.13
N ILE A 95 7.68 4.91 -14.61
CA ILE A 95 7.97 5.18 -13.20
C ILE A 95 7.94 6.69 -12.99
N LEU A 96 6.94 7.18 -12.27
CA LEU A 96 6.82 8.60 -11.98
C LEU A 96 7.66 8.96 -10.77
N GLU A 97 8.36 10.08 -10.87
CA GLU A 97 9.16 10.59 -9.76
C GLU A 97 8.36 11.61 -8.94
N VAL A 98 8.20 11.33 -7.65
CA VAL A 98 7.58 12.22 -6.68
C VAL A 98 8.66 12.77 -5.77
N THR A 99 8.73 14.08 -5.67
CA THR A 99 9.68 14.82 -4.87
C THR A 99 8.93 15.81 -3.98
N GLU A 100 9.61 16.40 -3.02
CA GLU A 100 9.04 17.50 -2.23
C GLU A 100 8.52 18.65 -3.11
N ALA A 101 9.20 18.93 -4.23
CA ALA A 101 8.86 20.05 -5.11
C ALA A 101 7.58 19.81 -5.94
N ASN A 102 7.27 18.56 -6.29
CA ASN A 102 6.13 18.21 -7.15
C ASN A 102 5.06 17.35 -6.46
N CYS A 103 5.21 17.04 -5.19
CA CYS A 103 4.28 16.15 -4.49
C CYS A 103 2.82 16.66 -4.50
N ASP A 104 2.63 17.97 -4.58
CA ASP A 104 1.30 18.58 -4.65
C ASP A 104 0.51 18.19 -5.90
N ASP A 105 1.19 17.88 -7.00
CA ASP A 105 0.55 17.46 -8.25
C ASP A 105 -0.12 16.08 -8.13
N PHE A 106 0.30 15.29 -7.15
CA PHE A 106 -0.22 13.94 -6.89
C PHE A 106 -1.42 13.93 -5.94
N PHE A 107 -1.85 15.09 -5.44
CA PHE A 107 -2.97 15.20 -4.52
C PHE A 107 -4.21 15.84 -5.15
N GLY A 108 -5.36 15.65 -4.50
CA GLY A 108 -6.62 16.20 -4.93
C GLY A 108 -7.13 15.55 -6.23
N GLN A 109 -8.02 16.25 -6.91
CA GLN A 109 -8.63 15.76 -8.15
C GLN A 109 -7.60 15.52 -9.26
N ASN A 110 -6.57 16.34 -9.33
CA ASN A 110 -5.50 16.20 -10.33
C ASN A 110 -4.67 14.94 -10.12
N GLY A 111 -4.55 14.46 -8.88
CA GLY A 111 -3.80 13.24 -8.54
C GLY A 111 -4.47 11.95 -9.03
N GLN A 112 -5.76 11.97 -9.36
CA GLN A 112 -6.48 10.76 -9.80
C GLN A 112 -5.84 10.05 -10.99
N GLN A 113 -5.29 10.80 -11.92
CA GLN A 113 -4.64 10.25 -13.12
C GLN A 113 -3.43 9.35 -12.80
N TYR A 114 -2.89 9.46 -11.58
CA TYR A 114 -1.71 8.73 -11.14
C TYR A 114 -2.07 7.46 -10.34
N PHE A 115 -3.32 7.25 -9.97
CA PHE A 115 -3.71 6.05 -9.23
C PHE A 115 -3.44 4.78 -10.04
N GLY A 116 -2.84 3.78 -9.39
CA GLY A 116 -2.38 2.55 -10.00
C GLY A 116 -1.06 2.68 -10.77
N ARG A 117 -0.43 3.86 -10.79
CA ARG A 117 0.88 4.05 -11.40
C ARG A 117 2.00 3.69 -10.43
N LEU A 118 3.09 3.20 -11.01
CA LEU A 118 4.33 3.03 -10.28
C LEU A 118 4.99 4.39 -10.05
N VAL A 119 5.32 4.66 -8.80
CA VAL A 119 5.98 5.91 -8.39
C VAL A 119 7.24 5.60 -7.61
N ILE A 120 8.20 6.52 -7.63
CA ILE A 120 9.29 6.56 -6.67
C ILE A 120 9.17 7.84 -5.85
N LEU A 121 8.97 7.69 -4.55
CA LEU A 121 8.97 8.79 -3.59
C LEU A 121 10.41 9.07 -3.20
N ARG A 122 10.94 10.23 -3.60
CA ARG A 122 12.34 10.62 -3.37
C ARG A 122 12.52 11.37 -2.07
N GLY A 123 13.41 10.88 -1.24
CA GLY A 123 13.83 11.57 -0.03
C GLY A 123 12.71 11.78 0.99
N VAL A 124 11.77 10.85 1.10
CA VAL A 124 10.73 10.89 2.12
C VAL A 124 11.28 10.52 3.50
N THR A 125 10.73 11.12 4.52
CA THR A 125 11.09 10.87 5.92
C THR A 125 10.05 9.97 6.57
N CYS A 126 10.49 8.90 7.22
CA CYS A 126 9.63 8.07 8.06
C CYS A 126 9.18 8.86 9.29
N ARG A 127 7.88 8.84 9.60
CA ARG A 127 7.36 9.51 10.80
C ARG A 127 6.45 8.60 11.59
N TYR A 128 6.77 8.49 12.87
CA TYR A 128 5.96 7.75 13.80
C TYR A 128 4.77 8.59 14.25
N GLY A 129 3.64 7.93 14.39
CA GLY A 129 2.44 8.54 14.91
C GLY A 129 2.40 8.55 16.43
N THR A 130 1.58 9.43 17.00
CA THR A 130 1.32 9.47 18.43
C THR A 130 -0.15 9.21 18.70
N VAL A 131 -0.42 8.24 19.59
CA VAL A 131 -1.77 7.99 20.13
C VAL A 131 -1.69 8.06 21.65
N GLY A 132 -2.33 9.06 22.22
CA GLY A 132 -2.14 9.38 23.64
C GLY A 132 -0.70 9.74 23.94
N SER A 133 -0.06 9.04 24.85
CA SER A 133 1.36 9.20 25.21
C SER A 133 2.32 8.27 24.45
N ASN A 134 1.79 7.40 23.59
CA ASN A 134 2.58 6.39 22.90
C ASN A 134 2.95 6.84 21.49
N ILE A 135 4.16 6.52 21.06
CA ILE A 135 4.67 6.79 19.73
C ILE A 135 4.68 5.48 18.95
N TYR A 136 4.18 5.49 17.72
CA TYR A 136 4.00 4.30 16.90
C TYR A 136 4.61 4.47 15.52
N PRO A 137 5.33 3.47 14.98
CA PRO A 137 5.84 3.49 13.61
C PRO A 137 4.72 3.32 12.57
N ALA A 138 3.65 2.67 12.96
CA ALA A 138 2.55 2.37 12.09
C ALA A 138 1.26 3.02 12.57
N TRP A 139 0.53 3.61 11.62
CA TRP A 139 -0.84 4.08 11.86
C TRP A 139 -1.81 2.88 11.89
N MET A 140 -1.61 2.01 12.85
CA MET A 140 -2.48 0.84 13.01
C MET A 140 -3.82 1.21 13.62
N TYR A 141 -3.88 2.38 14.24
CA TYR A 141 -5.02 2.78 15.07
C TYR A 141 -6.32 3.03 14.31
N THR A 142 -6.27 3.46 13.06
CA THR A 142 -7.50 3.74 12.29
C THR A 142 -8.12 2.53 11.63
N ASP A 143 -7.32 1.48 11.42
CA ASP A 143 -7.76 0.30 10.68
C ASP A 143 -7.88 -0.95 11.56
N ILE A 144 -7.30 -0.90 12.74
CA ILE A 144 -7.30 -2.01 13.66
C ILE A 144 -7.97 -1.54 14.93
N ARG A 145 -9.05 -2.17 15.27
CA ARG A 145 -9.91 -1.84 16.38
C ARG A 145 -9.19 -1.71 17.73
N PRO A 146 -9.84 -1.12 18.76
CA PRO A 146 -9.26 -0.79 20.06
C PRO A 146 -8.47 -1.90 20.77
N VAL A 147 -8.71 -3.15 20.38
CA VAL A 147 -7.99 -4.31 20.90
C VAL A 147 -6.50 -4.29 20.55
N MET A 148 -6.13 -3.57 19.51
CA MET A 148 -4.76 -3.46 19.05
C MET A 148 -4.13 -2.10 19.42
N ASN A 149 -4.37 -1.61 20.59
CA ASN A 149 -3.60 -0.52 21.21
C ASN A 149 -2.10 -0.86 21.35
N LYS A 150 -1.56 -1.64 20.40
CA LYS A 150 -0.27 -2.27 20.55
C LYS A 150 0.65 -1.80 19.47
N VAL A 151 1.75 -1.32 19.93
CA VAL A 151 2.86 -0.84 19.13
C VAL A 151 3.43 -2.00 18.35
N TRP A 152 3.46 -1.87 17.04
CA TRP A 152 4.01 -2.88 16.17
C TRP A 152 5.14 -2.28 15.34
N TYR A 153 6.36 -2.66 15.66
CA TYR A 153 7.55 -2.13 14.98
C TYR A 153 7.97 -2.97 13.77
N ARG A 154 6.97 -3.55 13.08
CA ARG A 154 7.12 -4.33 11.86
C ARG A 154 6.20 -3.80 10.77
N TRP A 155 6.42 -4.20 9.52
CA TRP A 155 5.66 -3.68 8.38
C TRP A 155 4.19 -4.04 8.39
N ALA A 156 3.85 -5.24 8.85
CA ALA A 156 2.47 -5.64 9.06
C ALA A 156 2.34 -6.68 10.17
N PHE A 157 1.15 -6.80 10.71
CA PHE A 157 0.87 -7.84 11.70
C PHE A 157 0.64 -9.18 11.01
N SER A 158 1.33 -10.22 11.47
CA SER A 158 1.09 -11.60 11.06
C SER A 158 1.43 -12.52 12.23
N ASN A 159 0.43 -13.18 12.79
CA ASN A 159 0.59 -14.11 13.90
C ASN A 159 -0.51 -15.19 13.88
N ASP A 160 -0.13 -16.45 14.07
CA ASP A 160 -1.01 -17.60 14.28
C ASP A 160 -2.24 -17.69 13.35
N GLY A 161 -2.00 -17.44 12.05
CA GLY A 161 -3.05 -17.49 11.02
C GLY A 161 -3.83 -16.19 10.85
N THR A 162 -3.58 -15.20 11.69
CA THR A 162 -4.16 -13.86 11.53
C THR A 162 -3.18 -12.96 10.81
N ASN A 163 -3.57 -12.47 9.64
CA ASN A 163 -2.76 -11.59 8.82
C ASN A 163 -3.50 -10.27 8.61
N LEU A 164 -3.03 -9.22 9.25
CA LEU A 164 -3.60 -7.89 9.18
C LEU A 164 -2.66 -6.95 8.42
N TYR A 165 -3.22 -5.82 7.99
CA TYR A 165 -2.45 -4.79 7.32
C TYR A 165 -1.68 -3.94 8.33
N GLY A 166 -0.46 -3.55 7.94
CA GLY A 166 0.29 -2.48 8.59
C GLY A 166 0.27 -1.22 7.74
N SER A 167 0.47 -0.08 8.38
CA SER A 167 0.54 1.23 7.73
C SER A 167 1.67 2.04 8.33
N VAL A 168 2.68 2.34 7.54
CA VAL A 168 3.82 3.17 7.93
C VAL A 168 3.74 4.50 7.22
N LEU A 169 3.93 5.59 7.95
CA LEU A 169 3.82 6.94 7.40
C LEU A 169 5.17 7.47 6.93
N PHE A 170 5.13 8.10 5.78
CA PHE A 170 6.25 8.82 5.19
C PHE A 170 5.80 10.20 4.76
N THR A 171 6.68 11.19 4.88
CA THR A 171 6.33 12.58 4.58
C THR A 171 7.51 13.35 4.03
N TYR A 172 7.21 14.40 3.25
CA TYR A 172 8.17 15.43 2.90
C TYR A 172 8.28 16.53 3.97
N ASP A 173 7.27 16.67 4.83
CA ASP A 173 7.30 17.65 5.92
C ASP A 173 7.75 16.98 7.24
N SER A 174 9.04 17.09 7.52
CA SER A 174 9.66 16.53 8.73
C SER A 174 9.20 17.18 10.04
N THR A 175 8.50 18.32 9.98
CA THR A 175 7.99 19.01 11.16
C THR A 175 6.65 18.47 11.64
N LEU A 176 6.02 17.61 10.83
CA LEU A 176 4.70 17.07 11.13
C LEU A 176 4.75 16.02 12.24
N PRO A 177 4.06 16.26 13.34
CA PRO A 177 3.56 15.14 14.11
C PRO A 177 2.48 14.45 13.25
N SER A 178 2.59 13.17 13.13
CA SER A 178 1.62 12.14 12.77
C SER A 178 0.16 12.51 12.44
N THR A 179 -0.11 13.59 11.75
CA THR A 179 -1.46 13.82 11.24
C THR A 179 -1.50 13.43 9.78
N THR A 180 -2.17 12.34 9.49
CA THR A 180 -2.38 11.78 8.15
C THR A 180 -3.10 12.71 7.19
N ASN A 181 -3.53 13.87 7.63
CA ASN A 181 -4.38 14.78 6.85
C ASN A 181 -3.61 16.00 6.35
N LYS A 182 -2.40 15.79 5.79
CA LYS A 182 -1.61 16.87 5.21
C LYS A 182 -0.99 16.45 3.88
N LYS A 183 -0.74 17.43 3.01
CA LYS A 183 -0.01 17.25 1.75
C LYS A 183 1.37 16.65 2.00
N GLY A 184 1.82 15.83 1.05
CA GLY A 184 3.13 15.18 1.14
C GLY A 184 3.22 14.08 2.18
N VAL A 185 2.10 13.63 2.77
CA VAL A 185 2.04 12.45 3.64
C VAL A 185 1.53 11.26 2.87
N TYR A 186 2.29 10.18 2.91
CA TYR A 186 1.98 8.91 2.25
C TYR A 186 1.91 7.78 3.26
N THR A 187 0.88 6.98 3.17
CA THR A 187 0.78 5.73 3.92
C THR A 187 1.31 4.59 3.08
N VAL A 188 2.39 3.93 3.50
CA VAL A 188 2.78 2.66 2.92
C VAL A 188 1.97 1.57 3.58
N ARG A 189 1.05 0.98 2.82
CA ARG A 189 0.15 -0.07 3.28
C ARG A 189 0.72 -1.43 2.93
N THR A 190 0.97 -2.25 3.95
CA THR A 190 1.56 -3.58 3.80
C THR A 190 0.59 -4.65 4.28
N SER A 191 0.35 -5.66 3.48
CA SER A 191 -0.46 -6.82 3.87
C SER A 191 0.32 -7.72 4.82
N GLY A 192 -0.37 -8.31 5.82
CA GLY A 192 0.20 -9.36 6.66
C GLY A 192 0.63 -10.62 5.90
N TYR A 193 0.15 -10.82 4.68
CA TYR A 193 0.62 -11.88 3.76
C TYR A 193 1.91 -11.51 3.01
N SER A 194 2.39 -10.28 3.13
CA SER A 194 3.64 -9.87 2.50
C SER A 194 4.82 -10.66 3.06
N ARG A 195 5.77 -11.02 2.19
CA ARG A 195 6.99 -11.74 2.58
C ARG A 195 7.85 -10.98 3.59
N PHE A 196 7.71 -9.66 3.65
CA PHE A 196 8.43 -8.79 4.59
C PHE A 196 7.56 -8.22 5.71
N ALA A 197 6.34 -8.75 5.89
CA ALA A 197 5.41 -8.31 6.93
C ALA A 197 6.06 -8.25 8.31
N GLN A 198 6.90 -9.25 8.62
CA GLN A 198 7.58 -9.39 9.91
C GLN A 198 8.93 -8.66 10.00
N TYR A 199 9.39 -8.01 8.94
CA TYR A 199 10.65 -7.27 8.99
C TYR A 199 10.52 -6.02 9.85
N PRO A 200 11.59 -5.62 10.55
CA PRO A 200 11.62 -4.35 11.27
C PRO A 200 11.33 -3.16 10.37
N VAL A 201 10.63 -2.18 10.91
CA VAL A 201 10.35 -0.94 10.18
C VAL A 201 11.53 0.03 10.22
N VAL A 202 11.43 1.06 9.40
CA VAL A 202 12.38 2.18 9.37
C VAL A 202 12.23 3.03 10.64
N ARG A 203 13.33 3.54 11.17
CA ARG A 203 13.35 4.43 12.34
C ARG A 203 12.62 5.74 12.09
N ASP A 204 12.01 6.28 13.13
CA ASP A 204 11.45 7.64 13.07
C ASP A 204 12.54 8.65 12.69
N GLY A 205 12.20 9.53 11.77
CA GLY A 205 13.10 10.55 11.24
C GLY A 205 14.09 10.07 10.18
N ALA A 206 14.21 8.77 9.91
CA ALA A 206 15.07 8.28 8.83
C ALA A 206 14.54 8.71 7.47
N LYS A 207 15.45 9.01 6.54
CA LYS A 207 15.16 9.53 5.21
C LYS A 207 15.66 8.58 4.12
N GLY A 208 14.83 8.37 3.09
CA GLY A 208 15.19 7.49 1.97
C GLY A 208 14.18 7.57 0.83
N ASP A 209 14.31 6.66 -0.12
CA ASP A 209 13.42 6.57 -1.27
C ASP A 209 12.51 5.34 -1.14
N ILE A 210 11.30 5.42 -1.71
CA ILE A 210 10.37 4.30 -1.74
C ILE A 210 9.79 4.16 -3.14
N MET A 211 9.91 2.98 -3.72
CA MET A 211 9.19 2.62 -4.93
C MET A 211 7.90 1.89 -4.56
N ALA A 212 6.79 2.35 -5.11
CA ALA A 212 5.49 1.81 -4.76
C ALA A 212 4.46 2.02 -5.87
N ILE A 213 3.37 1.28 -5.81
CA ILE A 213 2.16 1.58 -6.58
C ILE A 213 1.37 2.65 -5.82
N PHE A 214 1.11 3.77 -6.46
CA PHE A 214 0.38 4.89 -5.90
C PHE A 214 -1.13 4.65 -5.95
N GLY A 215 -1.83 4.85 -4.85
CA GLY A 215 -3.25 4.62 -4.76
C GLY A 215 -3.94 5.50 -3.74
N ILE A 216 -5.23 5.25 -3.54
CA ILE A 216 -6.07 5.94 -2.57
C ILE A 216 -7.04 4.95 -1.93
N TYR A 217 -7.35 5.18 -0.66
CA TYR A 217 -8.40 4.46 0.06
C TYR A 217 -9.24 5.48 0.84
N SER A 218 -10.28 6.01 0.19
CA SER A 218 -11.13 7.04 0.78
C SER A 218 -12.55 6.52 1.03
N LYS A 219 -12.94 6.47 2.30
CA LYS A 219 -14.30 6.07 2.70
C LYS A 219 -15.35 7.10 2.29
N ASP A 220 -15.00 8.37 2.32
CA ASP A 220 -15.93 9.49 2.13
C ASP A 220 -15.87 10.06 0.71
N TRP A 221 -15.13 9.41 -0.18
CA TRP A 221 -14.91 9.90 -1.55
C TRP A 221 -14.36 11.32 -1.59
N THR A 222 -13.57 11.65 -0.60
CA THR A 222 -12.85 12.91 -0.51
C THR A 222 -11.37 12.68 -0.77
N TYR A 223 -10.70 13.71 -1.25
CA TYR A 223 -9.25 13.68 -1.43
C TYR A 223 -8.51 14.10 -0.16
N ASN A 224 -8.90 13.55 0.98
CA ASN A 224 -8.18 13.75 2.22
C ASN A 224 -6.77 13.19 2.10
N TYR A 225 -5.78 13.93 2.54
CA TYR A 225 -4.38 13.55 2.40
C TYR A 225 -4.05 12.20 3.05
N GLY A 226 -4.68 11.86 4.16
CA GLY A 226 -4.53 10.57 4.82
C GLY A 226 -5.11 9.37 4.06
N ALA A 227 -5.88 9.60 2.99
CA ALA A 227 -6.41 8.54 2.16
C ALA A 227 -5.42 8.01 1.12
N TYR A 228 -4.32 8.74 0.85
CA TYR A 228 -3.33 8.32 -0.14
C TYR A 228 -2.50 7.18 0.41
N GLN A 229 -2.51 6.06 -0.31
CA GLN A 229 -1.81 4.84 0.07
C GLN A 229 -0.86 4.41 -1.04
N CYS A 230 0.27 3.86 -0.60
CA CYS A 230 1.26 3.28 -1.47
C CYS A 230 1.41 1.80 -1.12
N THR A 231 1.47 0.95 -2.14
CA THR A 231 1.73 -0.48 -1.96
C THR A 231 3.11 -0.80 -2.49
N VAL A 232 3.96 -1.37 -1.63
CA VAL A 232 5.32 -1.79 -1.97
C VAL A 232 5.30 -3.26 -2.35
N ASN A 233 5.94 -3.62 -3.47
CA ASN A 233 5.98 -5.00 -3.95
C ASN A 233 7.08 -5.83 -3.31
N TYR A 234 8.25 -5.23 -3.08
CA TYR A 234 9.42 -5.91 -2.54
C TYR A 234 10.03 -5.08 -1.41
N PHE A 235 10.67 -5.74 -0.46
CA PHE A 235 11.36 -5.03 0.62
C PHE A 235 12.48 -4.12 0.10
N ASP A 236 13.18 -4.54 -0.95
CA ASP A 236 14.25 -3.75 -1.58
C ASP A 236 13.75 -2.46 -2.26
N ASP A 237 12.44 -2.33 -2.48
CA ASP A 237 11.81 -1.10 -2.99
C ASP A 237 11.73 -0.02 -1.90
N ILE A 238 12.02 -0.40 -0.63
CA ILE A 238 12.19 0.50 0.51
C ILE A 238 13.67 0.83 0.60
N MET A 239 14.10 1.83 -0.14
CA MET A 239 15.50 2.13 -0.43
C MET A 239 16.09 3.09 0.61
N PHE A 240 16.15 2.62 1.84
CA PHE A 240 16.81 3.29 2.95
C PHE A 240 18.17 2.64 3.23
N ASP A 241 19.06 3.36 3.90
CA ASP A 241 20.30 2.78 4.38
C ASP A 241 20.02 1.67 5.41
N LYS A 242 20.90 0.69 5.50
CA LYS A 242 20.67 -0.47 6.38
C LYS A 242 20.50 -0.11 7.85
N ASP A 243 21.24 0.89 8.32
CA ASP A 243 21.19 1.40 9.69
C ASP A 243 19.95 2.27 9.96
N ALA A 244 19.20 2.61 8.91
CA ALA A 244 17.91 3.26 9.05
C ALA A 244 16.80 2.33 9.54
N PHE A 245 16.98 1.02 9.47
CA PHE A 245 16.01 0.05 9.99
C PHE A 245 16.26 -0.26 11.46
N LEU A 246 15.19 -0.57 12.20
CA LEU A 246 15.35 -1.14 13.55
C LEU A 246 15.99 -2.51 13.44
N THR A 247 16.79 -2.86 14.44
CA THR A 247 17.28 -4.21 14.64
C THR A 247 16.22 -5.07 15.33
N GLU A 248 16.34 -6.40 15.25
CA GLU A 248 15.44 -7.30 15.98
C GLU A 248 15.46 -7.04 17.48
N ALA A 249 16.64 -6.79 18.05
CA ALA A 249 16.79 -6.49 19.49
C ALA A 249 16.04 -5.20 19.88
N GLU A 250 16.10 -4.17 19.06
CA GLU A 250 15.34 -2.93 19.30
C GLU A 250 13.83 -3.14 19.15
N VAL A 251 13.40 -3.95 18.18
CA VAL A 251 11.99 -4.30 18.05
C VAL A 251 11.50 -5.03 19.31
N GLU A 252 12.28 -5.97 19.85
CA GLU A 252 11.96 -6.69 21.08
C GLU A 252 11.91 -5.74 22.29
N GLU A 253 12.87 -4.84 22.43
CA GLU A 253 12.93 -3.86 23.51
C GLU A 253 11.76 -2.87 23.46
N LEU A 254 11.43 -2.38 22.24
CA LEU A 254 10.37 -1.40 22.03
C LEU A 254 8.96 -2.00 22.08
N THR A 255 8.82 -3.31 21.87
CA THR A 255 7.53 -3.99 21.87
C THR A 255 7.18 -4.43 23.29
N PRO A 256 6.17 -3.83 23.95
CA PRO A 256 5.79 -4.22 25.30
C PRO A 256 5.41 -5.71 25.38
N ALA A 257 5.77 -6.37 26.47
CA ALA A 257 5.56 -7.81 26.67
C ALA A 257 4.08 -8.24 26.59
N ASP A 258 3.16 -7.33 26.90
CA ASP A 258 1.72 -7.54 26.84
C ASP A 258 1.10 -7.06 25.49
N SER A 259 1.95 -6.76 24.52
CA SER A 259 1.50 -6.25 23.21
C SER A 259 0.86 -7.31 22.30
N TRP A 260 0.91 -8.57 22.67
CA TRP A 260 0.38 -9.70 21.91
C TRP A 260 -1.03 -10.10 22.37
N VAL A 261 -2.04 -9.31 22.06
CA VAL A 261 -3.43 -9.77 22.18
C VAL A 261 -3.87 -10.25 20.81
N THR A 262 -4.43 -11.41 20.75
CA THR A 262 -5.12 -11.89 19.55
C THR A 262 -6.16 -10.84 19.16
N PRO A 263 -6.16 -10.36 17.92
CA PRO A 263 -7.20 -9.45 17.48
C PRO A 263 -8.56 -10.07 17.71
N ASP A 264 -9.47 -9.30 18.26
CA ASP A 264 -10.88 -9.69 18.27
C ASP A 264 -11.40 -9.60 16.83
N THR A 265 -11.50 -10.75 16.19
CA THR A 265 -12.05 -10.86 14.83
C THR A 265 -13.57 -10.98 14.82
N SER A 266 -14.23 -10.82 15.96
CA SER A 266 -15.69 -11.02 16.08
C SER A 266 -16.52 -9.98 15.33
N ASP A 267 -15.91 -8.91 14.87
CA ASP A 267 -16.58 -7.92 14.05
C ASP A 267 -16.12 -8.01 12.60
N ASP A 268 -16.79 -8.77 11.81
CA ASP A 268 -16.51 -9.13 10.41
C ASP A 268 -16.53 -7.99 9.37
N GLU A 269 -16.46 -6.72 9.78
CA GLU A 269 -16.40 -5.61 8.82
C GLU A 269 -15.06 -5.46 8.08
N TYR A 270 -14.05 -6.31 8.37
CA TYR A 270 -12.71 -6.22 7.77
C TYR A 270 -12.21 -7.52 7.13
N THR A 271 -13.07 -8.51 7.01
CA THR A 271 -12.75 -9.71 6.24
C THR A 271 -13.14 -9.54 4.78
N GLU A 272 -12.57 -8.51 4.10
CA GLU A 272 -12.44 -8.50 2.62
C GLU A 272 -11.50 -7.38 2.17
#